data_36220e05646b450afb11e44a6b0c3cdb
#
_entry.id   36220e05646b450afb11e44a6b0c3cdb
#
_cell.length_a   1.000
_cell.length_b   1.000
_cell.length_c   1.000
_cell.angle_alpha   90.00
_cell.angle_beta   90.00
_cell.angle_gamma   90.00
#
_symmetry.space_group_name_H-M   'P 1'
#
loop_
_entity.id
_entity.type
_entity.pdbx_description
1 polymer ?
#
loop_
_entity_poly.entity_id
_entity_poly.type
_entity_poly.pdbx_seq_one_letter_code
_entity_poly.pdbx_strand_id
1 'polypeptide(L)'
;MSSILEMSASDLGRAIGTGTLDPVEIAQVYLQSIEEHHEAKRIYTMTTKKRALAEAETASTRARSGQRLSLLDGVPISWKDLFDTAGYVTEAGSDLLKGRVPQKDAFCLREATALGLVCLGKTHMSELAFSGIGLNPVKETPPCINFPDTVPGGSSSGAGASVAFGLAPAAIGSDTGGSVRIPAAWNDLVGLKTTSGLISLEGVVPLCASFDTVGPLTKTVEDAAHIFTALTGQGAMDTSNASVSGRRLAVLKSDLFDVTREEPGKAFEETVRKFAKAGAEITEITVDFLSDANAIGGPLFVGEAYGTWQREIEANPEKMFARICERFRQGKDVSAADFVAGWQQLERYRAAFKSLIQGFDAVLCPTAPILPPKLEKLFSDDDYYVTENLLSLRYTRIANLMGTCAVTLPTGHPSCGVMLLAGAFEEKRLLRLALGAEQALK
;
A
#
# COMPACT_ATOMS: atom_id res chain seq x y z
N MET A 1 -11.61 10.96 23.81
CA MET A 1 -10.39 10.57 23.06
C MET A 1 -10.55 9.24 22.32
N SER A 2 -11.01 8.14 22.95
CA SER A 2 -11.18 6.84 22.27
C SER A 2 -12.04 6.91 21.01
N SER A 3 -13.14 7.67 21.02
CA SER A 3 -14.04 7.77 19.86
C SER A 3 -13.39 8.38 18.60
N ILE A 4 -12.49 9.36 18.73
CA ILE A 4 -11.81 10.00 17.59
C ILE A 4 -10.86 9.01 16.90
N LEU A 5 -10.11 8.21 17.65
CA LEU A 5 -9.15 7.24 17.11
C LEU A 5 -9.83 6.07 16.38
N GLU A 6 -11.10 5.78 16.70
CA GLU A 6 -11.89 4.74 16.06
C GLU A 6 -12.52 5.19 14.73
N MET A 7 -12.71 6.50 14.54
CA MET A 7 -13.34 7.06 13.34
C MET A 7 -12.53 6.79 12.08
N SER A 8 -13.24 6.65 10.95
CA SER A 8 -12.62 6.65 9.63
C SER A 8 -12.18 8.07 9.24
N ALA A 9 -11.30 8.19 8.24
CA ALA A 9 -10.89 9.50 7.72
C ALA A 9 -12.10 10.31 7.22
N SER A 10 -13.03 9.64 6.55
CA SER A 10 -14.26 10.24 6.02
C SER A 10 -15.20 10.70 7.13
N ASP A 11 -15.32 9.92 8.24
CA ASP A 11 -16.13 10.32 9.39
C ASP A 11 -15.55 11.53 10.11
N LEU A 12 -14.22 11.56 10.30
CA LEU A 12 -13.52 12.75 10.81
C LEU A 12 -13.78 13.96 9.93
N GLY A 13 -13.67 13.79 8.61
CA GLY A 13 -13.97 14.85 7.66
C GLY A 13 -15.41 15.37 7.72
N ARG A 14 -16.39 14.47 7.91
CA ARG A 14 -17.80 14.84 8.14
C ARG A 14 -17.98 15.60 9.46
N ALA A 15 -17.37 15.13 10.53
CA ALA A 15 -17.43 15.77 11.85
C ALA A 15 -16.82 17.19 11.84
N ILE A 16 -15.72 17.38 11.10
CA ILE A 16 -15.16 18.71 10.86
C ILE A 16 -16.17 19.59 10.07
N GLY A 17 -16.79 19.02 9.04
CA GLY A 17 -17.76 19.74 8.19
C GLY A 17 -19.00 20.20 8.93
N THR A 18 -19.44 19.48 9.95
CA THR A 18 -20.56 19.84 10.82
C THR A 18 -20.15 20.72 12.02
N GLY A 19 -18.86 20.99 12.20
CA GLY A 19 -18.33 21.71 13.35
C GLY A 19 -18.35 20.92 14.67
N THR A 20 -18.58 19.59 14.60
CA THR A 20 -18.59 18.73 15.80
C THR A 20 -17.19 18.48 16.32
N LEU A 21 -16.18 18.43 15.43
CA LEU A 21 -14.76 18.31 15.79
C LEU A 21 -13.96 19.44 15.14
N ASP A 22 -12.90 19.86 15.83
CA ASP A 22 -11.93 20.84 15.33
C ASP A 22 -10.68 20.12 14.80
N PRO A 23 -10.13 20.47 13.63
CA PRO A 23 -8.89 19.89 13.09
C PRO A 23 -7.71 19.91 14.06
N VAL A 24 -7.57 20.97 14.87
CA VAL A 24 -6.48 21.09 15.86
C VAL A 24 -6.66 20.06 16.97
N GLU A 25 -7.87 19.87 17.47
CA GLU A 25 -8.18 18.83 18.46
C GLU A 25 -7.86 17.43 17.91
N ILE A 26 -8.28 17.13 16.68
CA ILE A 26 -8.00 15.84 16.04
C ILE A 26 -6.49 15.61 15.92
N ALA A 27 -5.73 16.60 15.42
CA ALA A 27 -4.28 16.49 15.28
C ALA A 27 -3.59 16.30 16.64
N GLN A 28 -4.03 16.99 17.68
CA GLN A 28 -3.50 16.84 19.05
C GLN A 28 -3.77 15.45 19.61
N VAL A 29 -4.98 14.91 19.44
CA VAL A 29 -5.36 13.56 19.89
C VAL A 29 -4.47 12.49 19.24
N TYR A 30 -4.25 12.55 17.93
CA TYR A 30 -3.38 11.58 17.25
C TYR A 30 -1.91 11.76 17.66
N LEU A 31 -1.39 12.98 17.77
CA LEU A 31 -0.02 13.25 18.21
C LEU A 31 0.22 12.75 19.65
N GLN A 32 -0.73 12.95 20.54
CA GLN A 32 -0.68 12.45 21.92
C GLN A 32 -0.75 10.91 21.92
N SER A 33 -1.66 10.30 21.16
CA SER A 33 -1.76 8.84 21.06
C SER A 33 -0.45 8.23 20.57
N ILE A 34 0.23 8.84 19.59
CA ILE A 34 1.54 8.37 19.11
C ILE A 34 2.59 8.50 20.21
N GLU A 35 2.61 9.61 20.95
CA GLU A 35 3.59 9.83 22.05
C GLU A 35 3.44 8.81 23.18
N GLU A 36 2.21 8.40 23.50
CA GLU A 36 1.87 7.50 24.61
C GLU A 36 1.88 6.01 24.23
N HIS A 37 1.74 5.67 22.95
CA HIS A 37 1.60 4.30 22.53
C HIS A 37 2.93 3.53 22.55
N HIS A 38 2.97 2.39 23.24
CA HIS A 38 4.21 1.60 23.46
C HIS A 38 4.88 1.11 22.16
N GLU A 39 4.11 0.85 21.09
CA GLU A 39 4.64 0.42 19.78
C GLU A 39 4.98 1.60 18.85
N ALA A 40 4.71 2.85 19.23
CA ALA A 40 4.87 3.99 18.34
C ALA A 40 6.29 4.12 17.77
N LYS A 41 7.32 3.83 18.55
CA LYS A 41 8.74 3.89 18.11
C LYS A 41 9.06 2.87 17.02
N ARG A 42 8.32 1.74 16.98
CA ARG A 42 8.44 0.73 15.92
C ARG A 42 7.62 1.08 14.68
N ILE A 43 6.61 1.94 14.81
CA ILE A 43 5.68 2.32 13.75
C ILE A 43 6.13 3.63 13.06
N TYR A 44 6.50 4.64 13.83
CA TYR A 44 6.91 5.94 13.33
C TYR A 44 8.41 6.17 13.44
N THR A 45 9.01 6.70 12.37
CA THR A 45 10.37 7.25 12.42
C THR A 45 10.37 8.59 13.14
N MET A 46 9.34 9.39 12.92
CA MET A 46 9.09 10.68 13.58
C MET A 46 7.68 11.20 13.34
N THR A 47 7.20 12.06 14.24
CA THR A 47 6.04 12.92 13.96
C THR A 47 6.50 14.26 13.38
N THR A 48 5.66 14.89 12.58
CA THR A 48 5.88 16.24 12.06
C THR A 48 5.07 17.26 12.87
N LYS A 49 5.09 17.13 14.21
CA LYS A 49 4.22 17.83 15.17
C LYS A 49 4.04 19.32 14.86
N LYS A 50 5.14 20.05 14.64
CA LYS A 50 5.08 21.50 14.35
C LYS A 50 4.30 21.78 13.06
N ARG A 51 4.56 21.00 12.00
CA ARG A 51 3.89 21.12 10.71
C ARG A 51 2.41 20.72 10.85
N ALA A 52 2.14 19.57 11.45
CA ALA A 52 0.78 19.04 11.63
C ALA A 52 -0.14 20.03 12.33
N LEU A 53 0.33 20.66 13.42
CA LEU A 53 -0.45 21.66 14.14
C LEU A 53 -0.69 22.93 13.32
N ALA A 54 0.30 23.43 12.58
CA ALA A 54 0.13 24.60 11.72
C ALA A 54 -0.84 24.35 10.56
N GLU A 55 -0.77 23.16 9.92
CA GLU A 55 -1.72 22.74 8.89
C GLU A 55 -3.14 22.60 9.47
N ALA A 56 -3.27 21.99 10.66
CA ALA A 56 -4.55 21.84 11.35
C ALA A 56 -5.18 23.20 11.75
N GLU A 57 -4.40 24.17 12.24
CA GLU A 57 -4.85 25.52 12.55
C GLU A 57 -5.40 26.23 11.29
N THR A 58 -4.71 26.06 10.16
CA THR A 58 -5.14 26.61 8.88
C THR A 58 -6.44 25.96 8.42
N ALA A 59 -6.58 24.64 8.56
CA ALA A 59 -7.79 23.90 8.25
C ALA A 59 -8.96 24.27 9.17
N SER A 60 -8.72 24.47 10.47
CA SER A 60 -9.72 24.94 11.43
C SER A 60 -10.28 26.32 11.03
N THR A 61 -9.40 27.23 10.59
CA THR A 61 -9.82 28.55 10.10
C THR A 61 -10.73 28.42 8.87
N ARG A 62 -10.38 27.56 7.89
CA ARG A 62 -11.21 27.30 6.72
C ARG A 62 -12.55 26.66 7.10
N ALA A 63 -12.54 25.69 8.00
CA ALA A 63 -13.77 25.02 8.45
C ALA A 63 -14.75 26.01 9.08
N ARG A 64 -14.28 26.90 9.97
CA ARG A 64 -15.09 27.95 10.61
C ARG A 64 -15.65 28.98 9.62
N SER A 65 -14.92 29.26 8.55
CA SER A 65 -15.37 30.22 7.51
C SER A 65 -16.18 29.59 6.38
N GLY A 66 -16.42 28.25 6.44
CA GLY A 66 -17.14 27.52 5.38
C GLY A 66 -16.35 27.36 4.07
N GLN A 67 -15.02 27.46 4.12
CA GLN A 67 -14.12 27.44 2.96
C GLN A 67 -13.26 26.17 2.89
N ARG A 68 -13.83 25.03 3.27
CA ARG A 68 -13.11 23.75 3.22
C ARG A 68 -12.72 23.37 1.79
N LEU A 69 -11.51 22.82 1.63
CA LEU A 69 -10.91 22.46 0.34
C LEU A 69 -11.38 21.09 -0.15
N SER A 70 -11.67 20.18 0.77
CA SER A 70 -12.14 18.82 0.48
C SER A 70 -12.92 18.25 1.67
N LEU A 71 -13.49 17.05 1.52
CA LEU A 71 -14.04 16.29 2.65
C LEU A 71 -12.98 16.02 3.72
N LEU A 72 -11.74 15.76 3.32
CA LEU A 72 -10.63 15.43 4.22
C LEU A 72 -9.82 16.67 4.67
N ASP A 73 -10.27 17.89 4.40
CA ASP A 73 -9.60 19.11 4.87
C ASP A 73 -9.57 19.14 6.41
N GLY A 74 -8.35 19.10 6.99
CA GLY A 74 -8.07 19.01 8.41
C GLY A 74 -7.88 17.60 8.96
N VAL A 75 -8.00 16.55 8.13
CA VAL A 75 -7.78 15.17 8.55
C VAL A 75 -6.29 14.82 8.53
N PRO A 76 -5.69 14.34 9.66
CA PRO A 76 -4.29 13.96 9.71
C PRO A 76 -4.06 12.59 9.08
N ILE A 77 -2.97 12.45 8.32
CA ILE A 77 -2.56 11.17 7.70
C ILE A 77 -1.07 10.93 7.88
N SER A 78 -0.67 9.64 7.88
CA SER A 78 0.73 9.22 7.98
C SER A 78 1.35 8.98 6.61
N TRP A 79 2.67 9.14 6.52
CA TRP A 79 3.43 9.01 5.27
C TRP A 79 4.58 8.01 5.45
N LYS A 80 4.69 7.05 4.53
CA LYS A 80 5.84 6.15 4.48
C LYS A 80 7.14 6.95 4.32
N ASP A 81 8.22 6.53 4.99
CA ASP A 81 9.48 7.31 5.06
C ASP A 81 10.28 7.39 3.76
N LEU A 82 9.69 7.08 2.62
CA LEU A 82 10.27 7.34 1.30
C LEU A 82 9.72 8.62 0.63
N PHE A 83 8.66 9.23 1.17
CA PHE A 83 8.13 10.48 0.65
C PHE A 83 8.92 11.65 1.21
N ASP A 84 9.54 12.44 0.35
CA ASP A 84 10.23 13.67 0.73
C ASP A 84 9.26 14.60 1.44
N THR A 85 9.70 15.04 2.63
CA THR A 85 8.95 15.97 3.47
C THR A 85 9.90 17.11 3.82
N ALA A 86 9.64 18.30 3.29
CA ALA A 86 10.54 19.45 3.40
C ALA A 86 10.91 19.75 4.85
N GLY A 87 12.21 19.81 5.13
CA GLY A 87 12.75 20.07 6.48
C GLY A 87 12.72 18.90 7.45
N TYR A 88 12.26 17.72 7.04
CA TYR A 88 12.23 16.50 7.86
C TYR A 88 13.08 15.38 7.23
N VAL A 89 13.73 14.59 8.09
CA VAL A 89 14.57 13.48 7.65
C VAL A 89 13.74 12.48 6.83
N THR A 90 14.29 12.02 5.69
CA THR A 90 13.71 11.01 4.80
C THR A 90 14.79 10.02 4.40
N GLU A 91 14.79 8.84 5.01
CA GLU A 91 15.86 7.84 4.91
C GLU A 91 15.44 6.56 4.16
N ALA A 92 14.17 6.45 3.79
CA ALA A 92 13.62 5.27 3.11
C ALA A 92 13.97 3.93 3.80
N GLY A 93 14.03 3.96 5.13
CA GLY A 93 14.36 2.79 5.95
C GLY A 93 15.81 2.31 5.86
N SER A 94 16.76 3.09 5.31
CA SER A 94 18.16 2.71 5.09
C SER A 94 19.16 3.71 5.68
N ASP A 95 20.25 3.19 6.21
CA ASP A 95 21.38 4.02 6.63
C ASP A 95 22.24 4.54 5.45
N LEU A 96 21.99 4.08 4.22
CA LEU A 96 22.55 4.71 3.02
C LEU A 96 22.11 6.18 2.88
N LEU A 97 20.90 6.50 3.34
CA LEU A 97 20.31 7.84 3.27
C LEU A 97 20.28 8.54 4.64
N LYS A 98 21.09 8.07 5.60
CA LYS A 98 21.10 8.60 6.97
C LYS A 98 21.30 10.11 7.02
N GLY A 99 20.37 10.80 7.71
CA GLY A 99 20.39 12.24 7.89
C GLY A 99 20.00 13.04 6.63
N ARG A 100 19.47 12.41 5.59
CA ARG A 100 19.01 13.11 4.38
C ARG A 100 17.76 13.96 4.70
N VAL A 101 17.85 15.27 4.51
CA VAL A 101 16.76 16.22 4.72
C VAL A 101 16.40 16.89 3.39
N PRO A 102 15.27 16.55 2.78
CA PRO A 102 14.81 17.15 1.53
C PRO A 102 14.39 18.62 1.75
N GLN A 103 14.56 19.45 0.69
CA GLN A 103 14.19 20.85 0.69
C GLN A 103 12.78 21.12 0.16
N LYS A 104 12.17 20.10 -0.48
CA LYS A 104 10.83 20.18 -1.06
C LYS A 104 10.03 18.94 -0.68
N ASP A 105 8.72 19.11 -0.57
CA ASP A 105 7.81 17.98 -0.44
C ASP A 105 7.73 17.15 -1.72
N ALA A 106 7.51 15.85 -1.58
CA ALA A 106 7.10 15.01 -2.70
C ALA A 106 5.82 15.55 -3.36
N PHE A 107 5.68 15.36 -4.68
CA PHE A 107 4.52 15.86 -5.42
C PHE A 107 3.20 15.44 -4.78
N CYS A 108 3.03 14.15 -4.48
CA CYS A 108 1.81 13.62 -3.87
C CYS A 108 1.52 14.19 -2.47
N LEU A 109 2.55 14.48 -1.67
CA LEU A 109 2.38 15.15 -0.36
C LEU A 109 1.91 16.60 -0.55
N ARG A 110 2.47 17.30 -1.54
CA ARG A 110 2.10 18.67 -1.90
C ARG A 110 0.62 18.75 -2.33
N GLU A 111 0.19 17.84 -3.22
CA GLU A 111 -1.20 17.76 -3.68
C GLU A 111 -2.17 17.45 -2.53
N ALA A 112 -1.84 16.49 -1.68
CA ALA A 112 -2.66 16.17 -0.52
C ALA A 112 -2.79 17.35 0.45
N THR A 113 -1.67 18.05 0.74
CA THR A 113 -1.67 19.24 1.59
C THR A 113 -2.45 20.40 0.94
N ALA A 114 -2.37 20.56 -0.40
CA ALA A 114 -3.14 21.56 -1.12
C ALA A 114 -4.66 21.33 -1.04
N LEU A 115 -5.10 20.09 -0.77
CA LEU A 115 -6.50 19.75 -0.50
C LEU A 115 -6.83 19.67 1.01
N GLY A 116 -5.90 20.10 1.84
CA GLY A 116 -6.10 20.32 3.28
C GLY A 116 -5.80 19.14 4.17
N LEU A 117 -5.27 18.00 3.66
CA LEU A 117 -4.84 16.90 4.50
C LEU A 117 -3.65 17.34 5.35
N VAL A 118 -3.62 16.88 6.61
CA VAL A 118 -2.58 17.24 7.58
C VAL A 118 -1.49 16.16 7.60
N CYS A 119 -0.23 16.55 7.42
CA CYS A 119 0.91 15.64 7.50
C CYS A 119 1.24 15.33 8.96
N LEU A 120 0.88 14.13 9.45
CA LEU A 120 1.03 13.74 10.85
C LEU A 120 2.43 13.29 11.21
N GLY A 121 3.09 12.53 10.33
CA GLY A 121 4.41 11.96 10.60
C GLY A 121 4.83 10.96 9.53
N LYS A 122 6.04 10.43 9.73
CA LYS A 122 6.70 9.49 8.84
C LYS A 122 6.80 8.12 9.49
N THR A 123 6.53 7.07 8.73
CA THR A 123 6.42 5.70 9.24
C THR A 123 7.54 4.80 8.73
N HIS A 124 7.94 3.83 9.56
CA HIS A 124 8.92 2.82 9.19
C HIS A 124 8.51 2.01 7.96
N MET A 125 9.49 1.43 7.30
CA MET A 125 9.33 0.65 6.08
C MET A 125 10.44 -0.36 5.91
N SER A 126 10.25 -1.37 5.06
CA SER A 126 11.37 -2.21 4.62
C SER A 126 12.42 -1.36 3.93
N GLU A 127 13.70 -1.68 4.16
CA GLU A 127 14.83 -0.94 3.62
C GLU A 127 14.71 -0.76 2.10
N LEU A 128 14.80 0.51 1.64
CA LEU A 128 14.65 0.94 0.23
C LEU A 128 13.47 0.28 -0.49
N ALA A 129 12.38 0.00 0.25
CA ALA A 129 11.16 -0.64 -0.23
C ALA A 129 11.34 -2.06 -0.83
N PHE A 130 12.48 -2.73 -0.66
CA PHE A 130 12.80 -3.96 -1.38
C PHE A 130 12.49 -5.26 -0.61
N SER A 131 11.42 -5.28 0.18
CA SER A 131 10.88 -6.50 0.82
C SER A 131 9.38 -6.41 1.00
N GLY A 132 8.68 -7.55 0.81
CA GLY A 132 7.21 -7.65 1.00
C GLY A 132 6.78 -7.98 2.43
N ILE A 133 7.69 -8.35 3.33
CA ILE A 133 7.34 -8.81 4.67
C ILE A 133 7.39 -7.73 5.76
N GLY A 134 8.06 -6.59 5.50
CA GLY A 134 8.07 -5.47 6.47
C GLY A 134 9.19 -5.53 7.50
N LEU A 135 10.05 -6.57 7.48
CA LEU A 135 11.23 -6.66 8.33
C LEU A 135 12.26 -5.59 7.98
N ASN A 136 12.74 -4.85 8.97
CA ASN A 136 13.84 -3.90 8.81
C ASN A 136 14.73 -3.86 10.07
N PRO A 137 15.83 -4.64 10.13
CA PRO A 137 16.71 -4.63 11.28
C PRO A 137 17.68 -3.43 11.32
N VAL A 138 17.80 -2.65 10.25
CA VAL A 138 18.61 -1.41 10.21
C VAL A 138 17.91 -0.27 10.96
N LYS A 139 16.59 -0.28 10.94
CA LYS A 139 15.72 0.70 11.63
C LYS A 139 14.84 -0.06 12.64
N GLU A 140 13.55 -0.09 12.41
CA GLU A 140 12.59 -0.79 13.26
C GLU A 140 11.61 -1.62 12.43
N THR A 141 11.11 -2.71 13.01
CA THR A 141 10.07 -3.56 12.43
C THR A 141 8.78 -3.39 13.22
N PRO A 142 7.72 -2.81 12.63
CA PRO A 142 6.42 -2.71 13.29
C PRO A 142 5.81 -4.09 13.56
N PRO A 143 4.92 -4.24 14.54
CA PRO A 143 4.17 -5.47 14.76
C PRO A 143 3.00 -5.59 13.77
N CYS A 144 2.51 -6.82 13.57
CA CYS A 144 1.21 -7.08 12.96
C CYS A 144 0.11 -6.95 14.01
N ILE A 145 -1.03 -6.35 13.66
CA ILE A 145 -2.14 -6.12 14.60
C ILE A 145 -2.74 -7.43 15.13
N ASN A 146 -2.86 -8.45 14.29
CA ASN A 146 -3.49 -9.72 14.66
C ASN A 146 -2.51 -10.70 15.32
N PHE A 147 -1.22 -10.60 15.00
CA PHE A 147 -0.18 -11.52 15.44
C PHE A 147 1.08 -10.74 15.85
N PRO A 148 1.19 -10.27 17.12
CA PRO A 148 2.26 -9.35 17.56
C PRO A 148 3.68 -9.89 17.42
N ASP A 149 3.88 -11.22 17.38
CA ASP A 149 5.17 -11.91 17.18
C ASP A 149 5.53 -12.09 15.69
N THR A 150 4.77 -11.51 14.79
CA THR A 150 4.97 -11.61 13.34
C THR A 150 5.25 -10.25 12.70
N VAL A 151 5.64 -10.27 11.44
CA VAL A 151 5.87 -9.06 10.63
C VAL A 151 4.55 -8.51 10.04
N PRO A 152 4.41 -7.18 9.88
CA PRO A 152 3.15 -6.55 9.49
C PRO A 152 2.89 -6.55 7.98
N GLY A 153 3.80 -7.12 7.19
CA GLY A 153 3.80 -6.88 5.74
C GLY A 153 4.50 -5.59 5.36
N GLY A 154 4.97 -5.54 4.13
CA GLY A 154 5.78 -4.45 3.60
C GLY A 154 5.68 -4.30 2.08
N SER A 155 6.41 -3.32 1.60
CA SER A 155 7.37 -2.47 2.33
C SER A 155 6.76 -1.31 3.13
N SER A 156 5.45 -1.00 3.01
CA SER A 156 4.79 0.08 3.76
C SER A 156 4.35 -0.40 5.16
N SER A 157 5.30 -1.00 5.91
CA SER A 157 5.05 -1.69 7.18
C SER A 157 4.47 -0.78 8.25
N GLY A 158 5.12 0.34 8.52
CA GLY A 158 4.64 1.31 9.50
C GLY A 158 3.38 2.06 9.04
N ALA A 159 3.19 2.24 7.72
CA ALA A 159 1.97 2.83 7.21
C ALA A 159 0.75 1.95 7.52
N GLY A 160 0.83 0.64 7.25
CA GLY A 160 -0.20 -0.31 7.64
C GLY A 160 -0.43 -0.35 9.15
N ALA A 161 0.65 -0.51 9.93
CA ALA A 161 0.58 -0.54 11.38
C ALA A 161 0.00 0.77 11.97
N SER A 162 0.35 1.95 11.45
CA SER A 162 -0.17 3.22 11.98
C SER A 162 -1.69 3.30 11.91
N VAL A 163 -2.30 2.79 10.85
CA VAL A 163 -3.75 2.76 10.69
C VAL A 163 -4.39 1.66 11.55
N ALA A 164 -3.82 0.45 11.54
CA ALA A 164 -4.34 -0.69 12.27
C ALA A 164 -4.34 -0.48 13.79
N PHE A 165 -3.29 0.14 14.32
CA PHE A 165 -3.18 0.48 15.75
C PHE A 165 -3.92 1.77 16.13
N GLY A 166 -4.68 2.40 15.23
CA GLY A 166 -5.43 3.62 15.52
C GLY A 166 -4.56 4.87 15.71
N LEU A 167 -3.31 4.86 15.26
CA LEU A 167 -2.37 5.98 15.38
C LEU A 167 -2.44 6.96 14.19
N ALA A 168 -3.23 6.62 13.17
CA ALA A 168 -3.64 7.49 12.08
C ALA A 168 -4.96 6.96 11.49
N PRO A 169 -5.85 7.83 10.98
CA PRO A 169 -7.07 7.36 10.32
C PRO A 169 -6.80 6.77 8.93
N ALA A 170 -5.68 7.17 8.31
CA ALA A 170 -5.21 6.68 7.02
C ALA A 170 -3.70 6.91 6.87
N ALA A 171 -3.08 6.21 5.93
CA ALA A 171 -1.66 6.38 5.61
C ALA A 171 -1.40 6.27 4.10
N ILE A 172 -0.29 6.88 3.65
CA ILE A 172 0.18 6.78 2.27
C ILE A 172 1.40 5.87 2.22
N GLY A 173 1.34 4.88 1.33
CA GLY A 173 2.41 3.95 1.01
C GLY A 173 2.81 3.98 -0.46
N SER A 174 3.77 3.13 -0.81
CA SER A 174 4.16 2.84 -2.20
C SER A 174 4.03 1.36 -2.49
N ASP A 175 3.74 1.01 -3.75
CA ASP A 175 3.55 -0.37 -4.19
C ASP A 175 4.29 -0.63 -5.51
N THR A 176 5.36 -1.39 -5.44
CA THR A 176 6.17 -1.83 -6.59
C THR A 176 5.88 -3.28 -6.96
N GLY A 177 5.55 -4.10 -5.95
CA GLY A 177 5.24 -5.53 -6.12
C GLY A 177 4.19 -6.04 -5.13
N GLY A 178 3.51 -5.12 -4.39
CA GLY A 178 2.53 -5.48 -3.36
C GLY A 178 2.61 -4.62 -2.11
N SER A 179 3.50 -3.63 -2.09
CA SER A 179 3.92 -2.97 -0.85
C SER A 179 2.89 -2.01 -0.21
N VAL A 180 1.72 -1.82 -0.79
CA VAL A 180 0.52 -1.24 -0.15
C VAL A 180 -0.44 -2.37 0.23
N ARG A 181 -0.64 -3.33 -0.67
CA ARG A 181 -1.68 -4.36 -0.55
C ARG A 181 -1.35 -5.44 0.48
N ILE A 182 -0.08 -5.85 0.60
CA ILE A 182 0.34 -6.85 1.59
C ILE A 182 0.17 -6.32 3.01
N PRO A 183 0.74 -5.15 3.40
CA PRO A 183 0.53 -4.63 4.74
C PRO A 183 -0.93 -4.28 5.03
N ALA A 184 -1.71 -3.89 4.02
CA ALA A 184 -3.16 -3.71 4.18
C ALA A 184 -3.85 -5.04 4.49
N ALA A 185 -3.63 -6.10 3.71
CA ALA A 185 -4.24 -7.41 3.92
C ALA A 185 -3.85 -8.04 5.27
N TRP A 186 -2.59 -7.93 5.67
CA TRP A 186 -2.11 -8.52 6.92
C TRP A 186 -2.54 -7.76 8.18
N ASN A 187 -2.98 -6.51 8.04
CA ASN A 187 -3.50 -5.70 9.14
C ASN A 187 -5.00 -5.36 8.98
N ASP A 188 -5.74 -6.15 8.21
CA ASP A 188 -7.20 -6.04 8.01
C ASP A 188 -7.65 -4.64 7.53
N LEU A 189 -6.89 -4.07 6.62
CA LEU A 189 -7.11 -2.75 6.03
C LEU A 189 -7.46 -2.83 4.53
N VAL A 190 -7.99 -1.74 4.01
CA VAL A 190 -8.12 -1.49 2.59
C VAL A 190 -6.81 -0.90 2.05
N GLY A 191 -6.29 -1.46 0.95
CA GLY A 191 -5.08 -0.96 0.30
C GLY A 191 -5.28 -0.78 -1.20
N LEU A 192 -5.13 0.43 -1.73
CA LEU A 192 -5.25 0.72 -3.15
C LEU A 192 -3.87 0.84 -3.80
N LYS A 193 -3.60 -0.02 -4.78
CA LYS A 193 -2.51 0.17 -5.73
C LYS A 193 -3.04 0.87 -6.97
N THR A 194 -2.52 2.06 -7.25
CA THR A 194 -2.84 2.82 -8.47
C THR A 194 -2.08 2.28 -9.69
N THR A 195 -2.49 2.66 -10.88
CA THR A 195 -1.76 2.39 -12.12
C THR A 195 -0.41 3.11 -12.11
N SER A 196 0.65 2.44 -12.58
CA SER A 196 1.98 3.08 -12.74
C SER A 196 1.86 4.29 -13.68
N GLY A 197 2.50 5.40 -13.30
CA GLY A 197 2.44 6.65 -14.04
C GLY A 197 1.21 7.54 -13.78
N LEU A 198 0.21 7.08 -12.99
CA LEU A 198 -0.96 7.90 -12.66
C LEU A 198 -0.65 9.01 -11.65
N ILE A 199 0.14 8.71 -10.64
CA ILE A 199 0.60 9.66 -9.62
C ILE A 199 2.08 9.90 -9.83
N SER A 200 2.50 11.16 -9.85
CA SER A 200 3.91 11.52 -10.00
C SER A 200 4.77 10.97 -8.85
N LEU A 201 5.92 10.41 -9.21
CA LEU A 201 6.95 9.94 -8.27
C LEU A 201 7.99 11.01 -7.92
N GLU A 202 7.79 12.28 -8.30
CA GLU A 202 8.68 13.38 -7.93
C GLU A 202 8.79 13.49 -6.40
N GLY A 203 10.02 13.39 -5.87
CA GLY A 203 10.29 13.41 -4.43
C GLY A 203 9.94 12.11 -3.69
N VAL A 204 9.74 11.02 -4.43
CA VAL A 204 9.62 9.66 -3.87
C VAL A 204 10.96 8.96 -4.05
N VAL A 205 11.54 8.43 -2.95
CA VAL A 205 12.77 7.63 -3.03
C VAL A 205 12.46 6.35 -3.83
N PRO A 206 13.12 6.12 -4.99
CA PRO A 206 12.72 5.06 -5.91
C PRO A 206 13.18 3.67 -5.46
N LEU A 207 12.42 2.64 -5.84
CA LEU A 207 12.90 1.26 -5.93
C LEU A 207 13.03 0.85 -7.40
N CYS A 208 11.92 0.83 -8.14
CA CYS A 208 11.84 0.53 -9.57
C CYS A 208 10.80 1.47 -10.19
N ALA A 209 11.23 2.60 -10.73
CA ALA A 209 10.35 3.66 -11.22
C ALA A 209 9.32 3.18 -12.26
N SER A 210 9.68 2.14 -13.05
CA SER A 210 8.77 1.52 -14.03
C SER A 210 7.58 0.79 -13.40
N PHE A 211 7.68 0.40 -12.11
CA PHE A 211 6.65 -0.33 -11.38
C PHE A 211 6.16 0.41 -10.14
N ASP A 212 6.91 1.37 -9.63
CA ASP A 212 6.56 2.12 -8.43
C ASP A 212 5.22 2.84 -8.59
N THR A 213 4.38 2.73 -7.58
CA THR A 213 3.10 3.43 -7.49
C THR A 213 2.89 3.97 -6.08
N VAL A 214 2.04 4.98 -5.94
CA VAL A 214 1.63 5.57 -4.67
C VAL A 214 0.19 5.19 -4.39
N GLY A 215 -0.13 4.81 -3.16
CA GLY A 215 -1.50 4.45 -2.79
C GLY A 215 -1.78 4.50 -1.31
N PRO A 216 -3.05 4.66 -0.92
CA PRO A 216 -3.49 4.72 0.46
C PRO A 216 -3.66 3.33 1.11
N LEU A 217 -3.46 3.31 2.44
CA LEU A 217 -3.89 2.27 3.36
C LEU A 217 -4.92 2.89 4.32
N THR A 218 -6.11 2.31 4.39
CA THR A 218 -7.26 2.93 5.07
C THR A 218 -8.14 1.90 5.78
N LYS A 219 -9.02 2.37 6.66
CA LYS A 219 -10.02 1.53 7.33
C LYS A 219 -11.17 1.14 6.40
N THR A 220 -11.52 2.02 5.43
CA THR A 220 -12.66 1.84 4.54
C THR A 220 -12.31 2.15 3.09
N VAL A 221 -13.10 1.61 2.16
CA VAL A 221 -12.96 1.94 0.72
C VAL A 221 -13.34 3.40 0.45
N GLU A 222 -14.27 3.97 1.21
CA GLU A 222 -14.64 5.39 1.10
C GLU A 222 -13.43 6.29 1.40
N ASP A 223 -12.67 5.98 2.46
CA ASP A 223 -11.44 6.72 2.78
C ASP A 223 -10.43 6.63 1.63
N ALA A 224 -10.23 5.41 1.08
CA ALA A 224 -9.32 5.20 -0.05
C ALA A 224 -9.73 6.02 -1.27
N ALA A 225 -11.03 6.14 -1.54
CA ALA A 225 -11.56 6.93 -2.65
C ALA A 225 -11.32 8.43 -2.47
N HIS A 226 -11.54 8.98 -1.28
CA HIS A 226 -11.28 10.38 -1.01
C HIS A 226 -9.80 10.72 -1.02
N ILE A 227 -8.94 9.84 -0.48
CA ILE A 227 -7.49 10.02 -0.54
C ILE A 227 -6.98 9.90 -1.98
N PHE A 228 -7.47 8.94 -2.75
CA PHE A 228 -7.16 8.84 -4.18
C PHE A 228 -7.46 10.15 -4.92
N THR A 229 -8.62 10.75 -4.66
CA THR A 229 -9.00 12.07 -5.19
C THR A 229 -7.99 13.15 -4.77
N ALA A 230 -7.56 13.15 -3.50
CA ALA A 230 -6.58 14.12 -3.00
C ALA A 230 -5.18 13.96 -3.62
N LEU A 231 -4.75 12.71 -3.86
CA LEU A 231 -3.43 12.44 -4.46
C LEU A 231 -3.37 12.72 -5.96
N THR A 232 -4.51 12.68 -6.67
CA THR A 232 -4.57 12.81 -8.14
C THR A 232 -5.10 14.15 -8.61
N GLY A 233 -5.70 14.96 -7.74
CA GLY A 233 -6.42 16.18 -8.12
C GLY A 233 -7.66 15.92 -8.99
N GLN A 234 -8.05 14.65 -9.18
CA GLN A 234 -9.23 14.30 -9.96
C GLN A 234 -10.51 14.62 -9.18
N GLY A 235 -11.59 15.01 -9.89
CA GLY A 235 -12.88 15.29 -9.26
C GLY A 235 -13.44 14.14 -8.43
N ALA A 236 -14.30 14.45 -7.46
CA ALA A 236 -14.91 13.49 -6.56
C ALA A 236 -15.54 12.31 -7.31
N MET A 237 -15.44 11.12 -6.72
CA MET A 237 -16.02 9.90 -7.26
C MET A 237 -17.49 9.79 -6.82
N ASP A 238 -18.36 9.36 -7.73
CA ASP A 238 -19.73 8.96 -7.37
C ASP A 238 -19.70 7.61 -6.65
N THR A 239 -20.05 7.61 -5.37
CA THR A 239 -20.13 6.43 -4.51
C THR A 239 -21.56 5.91 -4.32
N SER A 240 -22.55 6.56 -4.92
CA SER A 240 -23.95 6.19 -4.77
C SER A 240 -24.26 4.83 -5.42
N ASN A 241 -25.14 4.05 -4.78
CA ASN A 241 -25.62 2.76 -5.27
C ASN A 241 -24.49 1.76 -5.62
N ALA A 242 -23.37 1.83 -4.90
CA ALA A 242 -22.28 0.84 -5.06
C ALA A 242 -22.78 -0.56 -4.67
N SER A 243 -22.63 -1.53 -5.54
CA SER A 243 -23.08 -2.92 -5.33
C SER A 243 -22.28 -3.89 -6.18
N VAL A 244 -22.12 -5.12 -5.70
CA VAL A 244 -21.61 -6.25 -6.49
C VAL A 244 -22.70 -6.98 -7.25
N SER A 245 -23.97 -6.71 -6.96
CA SER A 245 -25.10 -7.38 -7.63
C SER A 245 -25.11 -7.07 -9.13
N GLY A 246 -25.22 -8.12 -9.95
CA GLY A 246 -25.16 -8.04 -11.41
C GLY A 246 -23.77 -7.71 -11.97
N ARG A 247 -22.71 -7.69 -11.13
CA ARG A 247 -21.33 -7.46 -11.58
C ARG A 247 -20.68 -8.77 -11.99
N ARG A 248 -19.94 -8.73 -13.08
CA ARG A 248 -19.21 -9.88 -13.62
C ARG A 248 -17.82 -9.91 -13.02
N LEU A 249 -17.57 -10.87 -12.12
CA LEU A 249 -16.31 -11.03 -11.40
C LEU A 249 -15.61 -12.31 -11.86
N ALA A 250 -14.36 -12.19 -12.32
CA ALA A 250 -13.56 -13.32 -12.76
C ALA A 250 -12.66 -13.82 -11.63
N VAL A 251 -12.73 -15.09 -11.27
CA VAL A 251 -11.77 -15.73 -10.37
C VAL A 251 -10.59 -16.24 -11.17
N LEU A 252 -9.39 -15.78 -10.87
CA LEU A 252 -8.15 -16.23 -11.52
C LEU A 252 -7.81 -17.66 -11.14
N LYS A 253 -7.50 -18.47 -12.16
CA LYS A 253 -6.92 -19.80 -12.05
C LYS A 253 -5.59 -19.85 -12.78
N SER A 254 -4.57 -20.39 -12.13
CA SER A 254 -3.23 -20.63 -12.67
C SER A 254 -2.46 -21.51 -11.68
N ASP A 255 -1.43 -22.20 -12.12
CA ASP A 255 -0.43 -22.88 -11.28
C ASP A 255 0.28 -21.95 -10.29
N LEU A 256 0.28 -20.64 -10.58
CA LEU A 256 0.80 -19.63 -9.67
C LEU A 256 0.14 -19.72 -8.28
N PHE A 257 -1.11 -20.19 -8.19
CA PHE A 257 -1.90 -20.27 -6.95
C PHE A 257 -1.76 -21.58 -6.17
N ASP A 258 -1.04 -22.59 -6.70
CA ASP A 258 -0.87 -23.92 -6.06
C ASP A 258 -0.16 -23.86 -4.71
N VAL A 259 0.52 -22.76 -4.40
CA VAL A 259 1.22 -22.52 -3.14
C VAL A 259 0.38 -21.84 -2.07
N THR A 260 -0.93 -21.62 -2.33
CA THR A 260 -1.84 -20.99 -1.35
C THR A 260 -1.98 -21.86 -0.12
N ARG A 261 -1.65 -21.32 1.06
CA ARG A 261 -1.85 -22.01 2.33
C ARG A 261 -3.33 -22.06 2.72
N GLU A 262 -3.67 -22.93 3.65
CA GLU A 262 -5.06 -23.30 3.99
C GLU A 262 -5.90 -22.10 4.39
N GLU A 263 -5.43 -21.25 5.32
CA GLU A 263 -6.21 -20.12 5.83
C GLU A 263 -6.51 -19.05 4.78
N PRO A 264 -5.52 -18.53 4.02
CA PRO A 264 -5.81 -17.59 2.93
C PRO A 264 -6.70 -18.19 1.83
N GLY A 265 -6.53 -19.48 1.55
CA GLY A 265 -7.37 -20.20 0.58
C GLY A 265 -8.84 -20.25 1.01
N LYS A 266 -9.11 -20.70 2.24
CA LYS A 266 -10.46 -20.73 2.82
C LYS A 266 -11.10 -19.34 2.86
N ALA A 267 -10.35 -18.33 3.34
CA ALA A 267 -10.83 -16.96 3.43
C ALA A 267 -11.23 -16.42 2.04
N PHE A 268 -10.46 -16.73 1.01
CA PHE A 268 -10.76 -16.34 -0.36
C PHE A 268 -12.02 -17.04 -0.90
N GLU A 269 -12.12 -18.37 -0.74
CA GLU A 269 -13.30 -19.13 -1.20
C GLU A 269 -14.59 -18.66 -0.51
N GLU A 270 -14.54 -18.38 0.79
CA GLU A 270 -15.69 -17.83 1.53
C GLU A 270 -16.07 -16.44 1.03
N THR A 271 -15.08 -15.61 0.72
CA THR A 271 -15.28 -14.28 0.13
C THR A 271 -15.97 -14.38 -1.24
N VAL A 272 -15.53 -15.26 -2.12
CA VAL A 272 -16.17 -15.49 -3.43
C VAL A 272 -17.62 -15.94 -3.25
N ARG A 273 -17.89 -16.85 -2.29
CA ARG A 273 -19.27 -17.27 -1.97
C ARG A 273 -20.14 -16.11 -1.45
N LYS A 274 -19.59 -15.21 -0.62
CA LYS A 274 -20.31 -14.00 -0.16
C LYS A 274 -20.67 -13.09 -1.34
N PHE A 275 -19.74 -12.87 -2.27
CA PHE A 275 -20.00 -12.05 -3.47
C PHE A 275 -21.09 -12.69 -4.36
N ALA A 276 -21.02 -14.01 -4.60
CA ALA A 276 -22.05 -14.72 -5.35
C ALA A 276 -23.42 -14.61 -4.65
N LYS A 277 -23.48 -14.77 -3.33
CA LYS A 277 -24.72 -14.61 -2.53
C LYS A 277 -25.26 -13.18 -2.61
N ALA A 278 -24.39 -12.17 -2.71
CA ALA A 278 -24.77 -10.77 -2.89
C ALA A 278 -25.18 -10.44 -4.35
N GLY A 279 -25.23 -11.44 -5.23
CA GLY A 279 -25.74 -11.32 -6.60
C GLY A 279 -24.67 -11.02 -7.67
N ALA A 280 -23.40 -11.19 -7.36
CA ALA A 280 -22.35 -11.12 -8.36
C ALA A 280 -22.35 -12.37 -9.27
N GLU A 281 -22.06 -12.17 -10.56
CA GLU A 281 -21.84 -13.25 -11.54
C GLU A 281 -20.38 -13.67 -11.48
N ILE A 282 -20.12 -14.86 -10.92
CA ILE A 282 -18.76 -15.41 -10.76
C ILE A 282 -18.43 -16.32 -11.93
N THR A 283 -17.28 -16.07 -12.56
CA THR A 283 -16.72 -16.90 -13.64
C THR A 283 -15.26 -17.22 -13.33
N GLU A 284 -14.84 -18.48 -13.49
CA GLU A 284 -13.42 -18.84 -13.41
C GLU A 284 -12.75 -18.59 -14.76
N ILE A 285 -11.59 -17.97 -14.75
CA ILE A 285 -10.74 -17.77 -15.94
C ILE A 285 -9.34 -18.33 -15.70
N THR A 286 -8.85 -19.13 -16.62
CA THR A 286 -7.49 -19.68 -16.57
C THR A 286 -6.53 -18.77 -17.32
N VAL A 287 -5.39 -18.48 -16.69
CA VAL A 287 -4.32 -17.65 -17.25
C VAL A 287 -2.99 -18.39 -17.11
N ASP A 288 -2.60 -19.12 -18.14
CA ASP A 288 -1.48 -20.07 -18.11
C ASP A 288 -0.09 -19.39 -18.04
N PHE A 289 0.01 -18.12 -18.45
CA PHE A 289 1.28 -17.40 -18.50
C PHE A 289 1.62 -16.60 -17.23
N LEU A 290 0.84 -16.69 -16.14
CA LEU A 290 1.11 -15.90 -14.93
C LEU A 290 2.40 -16.32 -14.23
N SER A 291 2.71 -17.61 -14.19
CA SER A 291 3.96 -18.11 -13.63
C SER A 291 5.17 -17.64 -14.43
N ASP A 292 5.10 -17.66 -15.76
CA ASP A 292 6.13 -17.15 -16.65
C ASP A 292 6.32 -15.64 -16.50
N ALA A 293 5.21 -14.89 -16.43
CA ALA A 293 5.25 -13.45 -16.20
C ALA A 293 5.90 -13.11 -14.86
N ASN A 294 5.60 -13.89 -13.79
CA ASN A 294 6.22 -13.71 -12.48
C ASN A 294 7.72 -14.04 -12.51
N ALA A 295 8.13 -15.05 -13.26
CA ALA A 295 9.55 -15.42 -13.43
C ALA A 295 10.33 -14.32 -14.15
N ILE A 296 9.79 -13.77 -15.24
CA ILE A 296 10.39 -12.64 -15.98
C ILE A 296 10.43 -11.37 -15.12
N GLY A 297 9.44 -11.15 -14.26
CA GLY A 297 9.40 -10.01 -13.38
C GLY A 297 10.58 -9.91 -12.42
N GLY A 298 11.13 -11.04 -11.95
CA GLY A 298 12.27 -11.08 -11.04
C GLY A 298 13.48 -10.27 -11.57
N PRO A 299 14.05 -10.65 -12.72
CA PRO A 299 15.15 -9.91 -13.37
C PRO A 299 14.82 -8.45 -13.65
N LEU A 300 13.60 -8.10 -14.05
CA LEU A 300 13.20 -6.72 -14.30
C LEU A 300 13.25 -5.86 -13.03
N PHE A 301 12.73 -6.39 -11.90
CA PHE A 301 12.78 -5.67 -10.62
C PHE A 301 14.22 -5.51 -10.10
N VAL A 302 15.02 -6.57 -10.06
CA VAL A 302 16.38 -6.49 -9.51
C VAL A 302 17.32 -5.72 -10.42
N GLY A 303 17.15 -5.83 -11.75
CA GLY A 303 17.95 -5.09 -12.74
C GLY A 303 17.77 -3.58 -12.64
N GLU A 304 16.51 -3.13 -12.58
CA GLU A 304 16.22 -1.69 -12.44
C GLU A 304 16.61 -1.17 -11.05
N ALA A 305 16.30 -1.92 -9.99
CA ALA A 305 16.65 -1.54 -8.62
C ALA A 305 18.17 -1.40 -8.44
N TYR A 306 18.95 -2.38 -8.91
CA TYR A 306 20.41 -2.31 -8.84
C TYR A 306 20.97 -1.17 -9.71
N GLY A 307 20.46 -1.03 -10.94
CA GLY A 307 20.85 0.09 -11.81
C GLY A 307 20.62 1.45 -11.17
N THR A 308 19.56 1.60 -10.37
CA THR A 308 19.23 2.81 -9.63
C THR A 308 20.20 3.07 -8.47
N TRP A 309 20.58 2.02 -7.71
CA TRP A 309 21.26 2.15 -6.42
C TRP A 309 22.71 1.65 -6.41
N GLN A 310 23.24 1.12 -7.52
CA GLN A 310 24.55 0.48 -7.59
C GLN A 310 25.67 1.32 -6.95
N ARG A 311 25.73 2.62 -7.26
CA ARG A 311 26.79 3.50 -6.79
C ARG A 311 26.81 3.60 -5.26
N GLU A 312 25.65 3.83 -4.69
CA GLU A 312 25.47 4.04 -3.25
C GLU A 312 25.70 2.73 -2.47
N ILE A 313 25.16 1.61 -2.98
CA ILE A 313 25.29 0.29 -2.39
C ILE A 313 26.75 -0.19 -2.40
N GLU A 314 27.44 -0.11 -3.54
CA GLU A 314 28.80 -0.61 -3.64
C GLU A 314 29.82 0.30 -2.93
N ALA A 315 29.48 1.55 -2.66
CA ALA A 315 30.30 2.45 -1.86
C ALA A 315 30.16 2.20 -0.34
N ASN A 316 29.01 1.68 0.12
CA ASN A 316 28.71 1.53 1.56
C ASN A 316 27.84 0.29 1.85
N PRO A 317 28.21 -0.92 1.41
CA PRO A 317 27.35 -2.10 1.57
C PRO A 317 27.10 -2.49 3.04
N GLU A 318 28.01 -2.11 3.93
CA GLU A 318 27.92 -2.36 5.36
C GLU A 318 26.83 -1.57 6.07
N LYS A 319 26.28 -0.53 5.43
CA LYS A 319 25.16 0.26 5.95
C LYS A 319 23.79 -0.36 5.69
N MET A 320 23.77 -1.49 4.98
CA MET A 320 22.53 -2.17 4.60
C MET A 320 22.32 -3.46 5.37
N PHE A 321 21.06 -3.86 5.48
CA PHE A 321 20.75 -5.24 5.83
C PHE A 321 21.28 -6.19 4.75
N ALA A 322 22.14 -7.10 5.12
CA ALA A 322 22.89 -7.95 4.19
C ALA A 322 21.97 -8.64 3.14
N ARG A 323 20.83 -9.19 3.58
CA ARG A 323 19.86 -9.86 2.70
C ARG A 323 19.23 -8.94 1.68
N ILE A 324 19.00 -7.66 2.02
CA ILE A 324 18.50 -6.66 1.08
C ILE A 324 19.62 -6.24 0.12
N CYS A 325 20.83 -6.03 0.61
CA CYS A 325 22.01 -5.75 -0.21
C CYS A 325 22.20 -6.83 -1.29
N GLU A 326 22.21 -8.11 -0.88
CA GLU A 326 22.32 -9.25 -1.81
C GLU A 326 21.17 -9.31 -2.82
N ARG A 327 19.96 -8.97 -2.41
CA ARG A 327 18.81 -8.90 -3.32
C ARG A 327 18.99 -7.82 -4.39
N PHE A 328 19.51 -6.64 -4.05
CA PHE A 328 19.88 -5.62 -5.04
C PHE A 328 20.96 -6.14 -5.98
N ARG A 329 22.02 -6.78 -5.45
CA ARG A 329 23.15 -7.30 -6.21
C ARG A 329 22.79 -8.38 -7.23
N GLN A 330 21.67 -9.10 -7.07
CA GLN A 330 21.15 -10.00 -8.10
C GLN A 330 20.93 -9.27 -9.45
N GLY A 331 20.68 -7.96 -9.44
CA GLY A 331 20.55 -7.15 -10.65
C GLY A 331 21.85 -7.01 -11.44
N LYS A 332 23.01 -7.28 -10.83
CA LYS A 332 24.34 -7.24 -11.46
C LYS A 332 24.50 -8.25 -12.60
N ASP A 333 23.81 -9.39 -12.47
CA ASP A 333 23.89 -10.50 -13.41
C ASP A 333 22.84 -10.40 -14.54
N VAL A 334 21.97 -9.38 -14.52
CA VAL A 334 20.96 -9.13 -15.55
C VAL A 334 21.60 -8.37 -16.71
N SER A 335 21.76 -9.04 -17.87
CA SER A 335 22.27 -8.37 -19.05
C SER A 335 21.28 -7.36 -19.61
N ALA A 336 21.76 -6.32 -20.29
CA ALA A 336 20.90 -5.37 -21.00
C ALA A 336 20.00 -6.06 -22.04
N ALA A 337 20.51 -7.12 -22.69
CA ALA A 337 19.74 -7.91 -23.66
C ALA A 337 18.57 -8.64 -22.98
N ASP A 338 18.82 -9.31 -21.86
CA ASP A 338 17.78 -10.02 -21.09
C ASP A 338 16.75 -9.04 -20.51
N PHE A 339 17.19 -7.89 -20.01
CA PHE A 339 16.32 -6.83 -19.52
C PHE A 339 15.36 -6.33 -20.60
N VAL A 340 15.88 -6.02 -21.79
CA VAL A 340 15.05 -5.58 -22.93
C VAL A 340 14.11 -6.67 -23.42
N ALA A 341 14.59 -7.92 -23.56
CA ALA A 341 13.78 -9.06 -23.95
C ALA A 341 12.67 -9.33 -22.93
N GLY A 342 12.98 -9.22 -21.61
CA GLY A 342 12.02 -9.33 -20.53
C GLY A 342 10.88 -8.32 -20.64
N TRP A 343 11.20 -7.04 -20.89
CA TRP A 343 10.19 -5.99 -21.10
C TRP A 343 9.32 -6.27 -22.33
N GLN A 344 9.93 -6.65 -23.45
CA GLN A 344 9.17 -6.98 -24.68
C GLN A 344 8.21 -8.16 -24.45
N GLN A 345 8.63 -9.17 -23.70
CA GLN A 345 7.76 -10.29 -23.36
C GLN A 345 6.66 -9.90 -22.36
N LEU A 346 6.99 -9.07 -21.37
CA LEU A 346 6.01 -8.55 -20.41
C LEU A 346 4.91 -7.75 -21.10
N GLU A 347 5.25 -6.92 -22.10
CA GLU A 347 4.24 -6.19 -22.88
C GLU A 347 3.29 -7.12 -23.67
N ARG A 348 3.78 -8.26 -24.16
CA ARG A 348 2.92 -9.27 -24.78
C ARG A 348 1.94 -9.89 -23.78
N TYR A 349 2.42 -10.19 -22.56
CA TYR A 349 1.58 -10.70 -21.48
C TYR A 349 0.55 -9.66 -21.01
N ARG A 350 0.92 -8.39 -20.92
CA ARG A 350 0.00 -7.27 -20.62
C ARG A 350 -1.13 -7.19 -21.64
N ALA A 351 -0.81 -7.28 -22.94
CA ALA A 351 -1.80 -7.26 -24.01
C ALA A 351 -2.74 -8.48 -23.94
N ALA A 352 -2.19 -9.67 -23.72
CA ALA A 352 -2.98 -10.90 -23.56
C ALA A 352 -3.90 -10.84 -22.33
N PHE A 353 -3.37 -10.40 -21.17
CA PHE A 353 -4.13 -10.26 -19.94
C PHE A 353 -5.26 -9.24 -20.09
N LYS A 354 -5.00 -8.09 -20.69
CA LYS A 354 -6.00 -7.07 -20.98
C LYS A 354 -7.16 -7.64 -21.80
N SER A 355 -6.87 -8.45 -22.82
CA SER A 355 -7.92 -9.10 -23.63
C SER A 355 -8.74 -10.11 -22.83
N LEU A 356 -8.10 -10.89 -21.95
CA LEU A 356 -8.76 -11.91 -21.13
C LEU A 356 -9.72 -11.31 -20.11
N ILE A 357 -9.34 -10.16 -19.51
CA ILE A 357 -10.16 -9.51 -18.48
C ILE A 357 -11.23 -8.57 -19.05
N GLN A 358 -11.22 -8.35 -20.37
CA GLN A 358 -12.21 -7.50 -21.04
C GLN A 358 -13.62 -8.06 -20.86
N GLY A 359 -14.51 -7.23 -20.35
CA GLY A 359 -15.91 -7.61 -20.09
C GLY A 359 -16.18 -8.12 -18.68
N PHE A 360 -15.16 -8.17 -17.80
CA PHE A 360 -15.34 -8.33 -16.36
C PHE A 360 -15.26 -6.98 -15.66
N ASP A 361 -16.02 -6.84 -14.57
CA ASP A 361 -15.94 -5.64 -13.72
C ASP A 361 -14.69 -5.64 -12.84
N ALA A 362 -14.25 -6.80 -12.40
CA ALA A 362 -12.95 -7.04 -11.78
C ALA A 362 -12.52 -8.49 -11.86
N VAL A 363 -11.24 -8.71 -11.61
CA VAL A 363 -10.63 -10.03 -11.47
C VAL A 363 -10.26 -10.24 -10.00
N LEU A 364 -10.53 -11.42 -9.47
CA LEU A 364 -10.36 -11.77 -8.06
C LEU A 364 -9.23 -12.77 -7.86
N CYS A 365 -8.40 -12.55 -6.86
CA CYS A 365 -7.49 -13.54 -6.30
C CYS A 365 -7.21 -13.25 -4.81
N PRO A 366 -6.63 -14.19 -4.04
CA PRO A 366 -6.13 -13.87 -2.71
C PRO A 366 -5.06 -12.76 -2.78
N THR A 367 -4.96 -11.90 -1.77
CA THR A 367 -3.91 -10.86 -1.76
C THR A 367 -2.53 -11.46 -1.53
N ALA A 368 -2.42 -12.40 -0.61
CA ALA A 368 -1.19 -13.15 -0.31
C ALA A 368 -1.49 -14.63 -0.10
N PRO A 369 -0.56 -15.53 -0.45
CA PRO A 369 -0.74 -16.99 -0.26
C PRO A 369 -0.51 -17.46 1.18
N ILE A 370 0.02 -16.58 2.05
CA ILE A 370 0.51 -16.92 3.40
C ILE A 370 -0.01 -15.90 4.41
N LEU A 371 -0.10 -16.33 5.66
CA LEU A 371 -0.24 -15.45 6.83
C LEU A 371 1.10 -14.78 7.15
N PRO A 372 1.11 -13.73 8.01
CA PRO A 372 2.33 -13.07 8.44
C PRO A 372 3.36 -14.04 9.03
N PRO A 373 4.62 -14.10 8.50
CA PRO A 373 5.65 -14.96 9.05
C PRO A 373 6.12 -14.48 10.42
N LYS A 374 6.56 -15.45 11.26
CA LYS A 374 7.09 -15.17 12.60
C LYS A 374 8.42 -14.44 12.53
N LEU A 375 8.54 -13.36 13.30
CA LEU A 375 9.70 -12.47 13.32
C LEU A 375 10.99 -13.23 13.71
N GLU A 376 10.94 -14.05 14.77
CA GLU A 376 12.08 -14.82 15.25
C GLU A 376 12.65 -15.75 14.17
N LYS A 377 11.78 -16.45 13.45
CA LYS A 377 12.20 -17.38 12.41
C LYS A 377 12.79 -16.66 11.19
N LEU A 378 12.31 -15.47 10.88
CA LEU A 378 12.89 -14.65 9.81
C LEU A 378 14.30 -14.18 10.12
N PHE A 379 14.68 -14.03 11.38
CA PHE A 379 16.06 -13.70 11.77
C PHE A 379 17.00 -14.91 11.77
N SER A 380 16.51 -16.08 12.17
CA SER A 380 17.32 -17.27 12.41
C SER A 380 17.54 -18.16 11.19
N ASP A 381 16.75 -18.00 10.12
CA ASP A 381 16.70 -18.90 8.97
C ASP A 381 16.64 -18.10 7.65
N ASP A 382 17.77 -18.12 6.90
CA ASP A 382 17.91 -17.37 5.65
C ASP A 382 17.01 -17.91 4.53
N ASP A 383 16.88 -19.22 4.41
CA ASP A 383 16.03 -19.85 3.40
C ASP A 383 14.55 -19.56 3.66
N TYR A 384 14.16 -19.60 4.94
CA TYR A 384 12.82 -19.20 5.34
C TYR A 384 12.54 -17.73 5.02
N TYR A 385 13.48 -16.82 5.31
CA TYR A 385 13.36 -15.42 4.97
C TYR A 385 13.12 -15.22 3.46
N VAL A 386 13.96 -15.82 2.62
CA VAL A 386 13.85 -15.69 1.16
C VAL A 386 12.53 -16.27 0.66
N THR A 387 12.16 -17.45 1.12
CA THR A 387 10.93 -18.15 0.74
C THR A 387 9.70 -17.34 1.11
N GLU A 388 9.53 -16.93 2.37
CA GLU A 388 8.36 -16.20 2.83
C GLU A 388 8.26 -14.79 2.19
N ASN A 389 9.41 -14.14 1.98
CA ASN A 389 9.43 -12.85 1.30
C ASN A 389 9.00 -12.95 -0.18
N LEU A 390 9.43 -13.97 -0.90
CA LEU A 390 8.99 -14.18 -2.28
C LEU A 390 7.53 -14.63 -2.36
N LEU A 391 7.08 -15.49 -1.45
CA LEU A 391 5.67 -15.90 -1.36
C LEU A 391 4.76 -14.71 -1.07
N SER A 392 5.10 -13.85 -0.12
CA SER A 392 4.26 -12.69 0.21
C SER A 392 3.94 -11.81 -0.99
N LEU A 393 4.87 -11.68 -1.92
CA LEU A 393 4.76 -10.86 -3.12
C LEU A 393 4.12 -11.58 -4.32
N ARG A 394 3.94 -12.90 -4.25
CA ARG A 394 3.65 -13.75 -5.40
C ARG A 394 2.38 -13.34 -6.16
N TYR A 395 1.31 -13.04 -5.45
CA TYR A 395 0.02 -12.69 -6.06
C TYR A 395 -0.14 -11.20 -6.32
N THR A 396 0.37 -10.38 -5.43
CA THR A 396 0.29 -8.93 -5.62
C THR A 396 1.06 -8.46 -6.86
N ARG A 397 2.17 -9.12 -7.20
CA ARG A 397 2.94 -8.84 -8.42
C ARG A 397 2.14 -8.96 -9.71
N ILE A 398 1.08 -9.76 -9.74
CA ILE A 398 0.20 -9.87 -10.92
C ILE A 398 -0.22 -8.46 -11.37
N ALA A 399 -0.73 -7.63 -10.45
CA ALA A 399 -1.18 -6.29 -10.81
C ALA A 399 -0.05 -5.37 -11.27
N ASN A 400 1.15 -5.46 -10.66
CA ASN A 400 2.30 -4.66 -11.08
C ASN A 400 2.80 -5.08 -12.47
N LEU A 401 2.97 -6.39 -12.68
CA LEU A 401 3.45 -6.94 -13.95
C LEU A 401 2.44 -6.71 -15.07
N MET A 402 1.16 -6.96 -14.83
CA MET A 402 0.10 -6.75 -15.83
C MET A 402 -0.26 -5.27 -16.03
N GLY A 403 0.32 -4.35 -15.26
CA GLY A 403 0.07 -2.92 -15.40
C GLY A 403 -1.33 -2.47 -14.99
N THR A 404 -2.03 -3.24 -14.17
CA THR A 404 -3.41 -2.97 -13.72
C THR A 404 -3.45 -2.13 -12.44
N CYS A 405 -4.58 -1.48 -12.14
CA CYS A 405 -4.89 -1.05 -10.78
C CYS A 405 -5.44 -2.21 -9.95
N ALA A 406 -5.31 -2.12 -8.62
CA ALA A 406 -5.82 -3.16 -7.73
C ALA A 406 -6.17 -2.59 -6.35
N VAL A 407 -7.20 -3.16 -5.73
CA VAL A 407 -7.55 -2.89 -4.34
C VAL A 407 -7.60 -4.20 -3.56
N THR A 408 -7.04 -4.20 -2.36
CA THR A 408 -7.23 -5.30 -1.40
C THR A 408 -8.26 -4.90 -0.36
N LEU A 409 -9.10 -5.86 0.02
CA LEU A 409 -10.10 -5.74 1.07
C LEU A 409 -9.88 -6.82 2.13
N PRO A 410 -10.14 -6.54 3.42
CA PRO A 410 -10.16 -7.57 4.45
C PRO A 410 -11.33 -8.53 4.21
N THR A 411 -11.11 -9.83 4.42
CA THR A 411 -12.11 -10.88 4.20
C THR A 411 -13.00 -11.13 5.41
N GLY A 412 -12.62 -10.57 6.58
CA GLY A 412 -13.17 -10.92 7.89
C GLY A 412 -12.41 -12.06 8.59
N HIS A 413 -11.47 -12.73 7.90
CA HIS A 413 -10.48 -13.62 8.50
C HIS A 413 -9.21 -12.84 8.81
N PRO A 414 -8.64 -12.94 10.04
CA PRO A 414 -7.47 -12.17 10.44
C PRO A 414 -6.30 -12.32 9.46
N SER A 415 -5.74 -11.20 9.05
CA SER A 415 -4.58 -11.13 8.12
C SER A 415 -4.80 -11.81 6.76
N CYS A 416 -6.04 -11.96 6.31
CA CYS A 416 -6.40 -12.49 5.01
C CYS A 416 -7.12 -11.44 4.16
N GLY A 417 -6.59 -11.15 2.97
CA GLY A 417 -7.17 -10.19 2.04
C GLY A 417 -7.63 -10.82 0.73
N VAL A 418 -8.68 -10.24 0.14
CA VAL A 418 -9.08 -10.47 -1.24
C VAL A 418 -8.63 -9.30 -2.09
N MET A 419 -8.02 -9.56 -3.24
CA MET A 419 -7.58 -8.55 -4.18
C MET A 419 -8.52 -8.50 -5.39
N LEU A 420 -9.01 -7.30 -5.70
CA LEU A 420 -9.78 -6.99 -6.90
C LEU A 420 -8.84 -6.24 -7.86
N LEU A 421 -8.72 -6.69 -9.10
CA LEU A 421 -7.93 -6.06 -10.16
C LEU A 421 -8.85 -5.54 -11.25
N ALA A 422 -8.53 -4.36 -11.80
CA ALA A 422 -9.19 -3.82 -12.99
C ALA A 422 -8.14 -3.29 -13.98
N GLY A 423 -8.54 -2.94 -15.18
CA GLY A 423 -7.64 -2.40 -16.19
C GLY A 423 -6.86 -1.17 -15.73
N ALA A 424 -5.80 -0.84 -16.46
CA ALA A 424 -5.03 0.38 -16.19
C ALA A 424 -5.92 1.63 -16.27
N PHE A 425 -5.75 2.57 -15.33
CA PHE A 425 -6.48 3.83 -15.22
C PHE A 425 -8.00 3.68 -14.94
N GLU A 426 -8.40 2.52 -14.38
CA GLU A 426 -9.79 2.25 -14.00
C GLU A 426 -10.05 2.37 -12.48
N GLU A 427 -9.22 3.08 -11.74
CA GLU A 427 -9.26 3.19 -10.27
C GLU A 427 -10.64 3.64 -9.77
N LYS A 428 -11.27 4.63 -10.39
CA LYS A 428 -12.60 5.11 -9.97
C LYS A 428 -13.67 4.02 -10.12
N ARG A 429 -13.64 3.28 -11.23
CA ARG A 429 -14.55 2.14 -11.46
C ARG A 429 -14.30 1.03 -10.46
N LEU A 430 -13.02 0.70 -10.22
CA LEU A 430 -12.61 -0.31 -9.27
C LEU A 430 -13.00 0.05 -7.83
N LEU A 431 -12.76 1.28 -7.40
CA LEU A 431 -13.13 1.75 -6.06
C LEU A 431 -14.64 1.74 -5.85
N ARG A 432 -15.43 2.12 -6.87
CA ARG A 432 -16.90 2.01 -6.78
C ARG A 432 -17.36 0.56 -6.62
N LEU A 433 -16.76 -0.37 -7.34
CA LEU A 433 -17.04 -1.80 -7.17
C LEU A 433 -16.60 -2.29 -5.79
N ALA A 434 -15.42 -1.86 -5.32
CA ALA A 434 -14.89 -2.21 -4.02
C ALA A 434 -15.76 -1.73 -2.86
N LEU A 435 -16.43 -0.57 -2.97
CA LEU A 435 -17.44 -0.13 -2.00
C LEU A 435 -18.59 -1.13 -1.88
N GLY A 436 -19.10 -1.62 -3.00
CA GLY A 436 -20.12 -2.68 -3.00
C GLY A 436 -19.60 -4.01 -2.48
N ALA A 437 -18.35 -4.34 -2.79
CA ALA A 437 -17.69 -5.54 -2.28
C ALA A 437 -17.49 -5.49 -0.75
N GLU A 438 -17.04 -4.34 -0.22
CA GLU A 438 -16.91 -4.11 1.23
C GLU A 438 -18.25 -4.30 1.95
N GLN A 439 -19.35 -3.80 1.37
CA GLN A 439 -20.70 -3.99 1.92
C GLN A 439 -21.12 -5.47 1.93
N ALA A 440 -20.79 -6.22 0.88
CA ALA A 440 -21.10 -7.65 0.78
C ALA A 440 -20.27 -8.53 1.74
N LEU A 441 -19.17 -8.02 2.28
CA LEU A 441 -18.30 -8.71 3.24
C LEU A 441 -18.75 -8.51 4.70
N LYS A 442 -19.45 -7.43 4.99
CA LYS A 442 -20.07 -7.15 6.31
C LYS A 442 -21.26 -8.05 6.55
#